data_bbe6afbb31d9d416836b68bb93a56ae1
#
_entry.id   bbe6afbb31d9d416836b68bb93a56ae1
#
_cell.length_a   1.000
_cell.length_b   1.000
_cell.length_c   1.000
_cell.angle_alpha   90.00
_cell.angle_beta   90.00
_cell.angle_gamma   90.00
#
_symmetry.space_group_name_H-M   'P 1'
#
loop_
_entity.id
_entity.type
_entity.pdbx_description
1 polymer ?
#
loop_
_entity_poly.entity_id
_entity_poly.type
_entity_poly.pdbx_seq_one_letter_code
_entity_poly.pdbx_strand_id
1 'polypeptide(L)'
;VLACSSPGESRTCVDAVDDEVSDSNSYEVISRADLKMNGGSITTNGINSYGAYANGKKAYINLDYVALETVADGSYAVAIRQGNIDIKNSSITTTGTKAPIAKIYNGGELFFSNVTAVSKQDKGISIDASNIDSQAKIALLSVELSSALDSIDVNKTTTDVSILNRSIITPGNNVLVNNTGGDLNIISSDSILNGATKLVSGTTTLKLSENTIWNMKDDSVVTHLTNSDSIINLSYDDGQTFTQGKTLTVKGNYVGNNGQLNIRTVLGDDKSATDRLIVEGNTSGSTTVYVKNAGGSGAATLNGIELITVNGDESPADAFR
;
A
#
# COMPACT_ATOMS: atom_id res chain seq x y z
N VAL A 1 -1.27 -18.72 -25.25
CA VAL A 1 -2.28 -17.64 -25.08
C VAL A 1 -3.55 -18.27 -24.58
N LEU A 2 -3.96 -17.91 -23.37
CA LEU A 2 -5.25 -18.27 -22.79
C LEU A 2 -6.17 -17.06 -22.96
N ALA A 3 -7.24 -17.18 -23.74
CA ALA A 3 -8.24 -16.14 -23.87
C ALA A 3 -9.57 -16.67 -23.31
N CYS A 4 -10.08 -16.00 -22.28
CA CYS A 4 -11.37 -16.30 -21.71
C CYS A 4 -12.35 -15.20 -22.10
N SER A 5 -13.22 -15.49 -23.03
CA SER A 5 -14.25 -14.54 -23.45
C SER A 5 -15.60 -15.21 -23.48
N SER A 6 -16.55 -14.68 -22.74
CA SER A 6 -17.97 -14.86 -22.97
C SER A 6 -18.67 -13.60 -22.50
N PRO A 7 -19.32 -12.86 -23.38
CA PRO A 7 -20.09 -11.70 -22.99
C PRO A 7 -21.20 -12.11 -22.00
N GLY A 8 -21.22 -11.47 -20.83
CA GLY A 8 -22.27 -11.64 -19.83
C GLY A 8 -22.11 -12.77 -18.82
N GLU A 9 -21.02 -13.56 -18.85
CA GLU A 9 -20.78 -14.60 -17.85
C GLU A 9 -19.50 -14.32 -17.04
N SER A 10 -19.56 -14.59 -15.72
CA SER A 10 -18.38 -14.57 -14.86
C SER A 10 -17.52 -15.80 -15.10
N ARG A 11 -16.28 -15.64 -15.52
CA ARG A 11 -15.34 -16.74 -15.79
C ARG A 11 -13.95 -16.41 -15.32
N THR A 12 -13.26 -17.42 -14.82
CA THR A 12 -11.85 -17.40 -14.43
C THR A 12 -11.04 -18.13 -15.50
N CYS A 13 -9.91 -17.56 -15.92
CA CYS A 13 -9.03 -18.21 -16.89
C CYS A 13 -8.10 -19.24 -16.25
N VAL A 14 -7.62 -18.91 -15.06
CA VAL A 14 -6.72 -19.75 -14.27
C VAL A 14 -7.31 -19.85 -12.88
N ASP A 15 -7.73 -21.04 -12.51
CA ASP A 15 -8.43 -21.31 -11.26
C ASP A 15 -7.77 -22.47 -10.52
N ALA A 16 -7.43 -22.26 -9.24
CA ALA A 16 -7.01 -23.29 -8.33
C ALA A 16 -7.97 -23.28 -7.14
N VAL A 17 -8.77 -24.31 -7.04
CA VAL A 17 -9.76 -24.51 -5.98
C VAL A 17 -9.32 -25.68 -5.11
N ASP A 18 -9.24 -25.47 -3.81
CA ASP A 18 -9.04 -26.52 -2.82
C ASP A 18 -10.42 -27.00 -2.34
N ASP A 19 -10.79 -28.22 -2.76
CA ASP A 19 -12.01 -28.86 -2.30
C ASP A 19 -11.72 -29.53 -0.94
N GLU A 20 -12.11 -28.90 0.16
CA GLU A 20 -12.12 -29.56 1.46
C GLU A 20 -13.22 -30.66 1.46
N VAL A 21 -12.83 -31.88 1.23
CA VAL A 21 -13.69 -33.04 1.48
C VAL A 21 -13.71 -33.27 3.00
N SER A 22 -14.72 -32.79 3.67
CA SER A 22 -14.98 -33.14 5.07
C SER A 22 -15.58 -34.56 5.11
N ASP A 23 -14.72 -35.58 5.16
CA ASP A 23 -15.15 -36.91 5.52
C ASP A 23 -15.02 -37.11 7.05
N SER A 24 -16.12 -37.53 7.67
CA SER A 24 -16.22 -37.76 9.11
C SER A 24 -15.40 -38.97 9.63
N ASN A 25 -14.63 -39.59 8.78
CA ASN A 25 -13.70 -40.67 9.11
C ASN A 25 -12.25 -40.20 8.88
N SER A 26 -11.61 -39.81 9.93
CA SER A 26 -10.17 -39.62 10.27
C SER A 26 -9.05 -39.91 9.24
N TYR A 27 -9.26 -39.69 7.97
CA TYR A 27 -8.22 -39.58 6.94
C TYR A 27 -8.31 -38.18 6.33
N GLU A 28 -7.41 -37.31 6.77
CA GLU A 28 -7.22 -35.98 6.15
C GLU A 28 -6.65 -36.23 4.74
N VAL A 29 -7.50 -36.22 3.73
CA VAL A 29 -7.07 -36.16 2.34
C VAL A 29 -6.68 -34.71 2.05
N ILE A 30 -5.39 -34.43 2.16
CA ILE A 30 -4.83 -33.12 1.82
C ILE A 30 -4.76 -33.03 0.29
N SER A 31 -5.81 -32.51 -0.36
CA SER A 31 -5.72 -32.13 -1.76
C SER A 31 -5.14 -30.70 -1.85
N ARG A 32 -4.06 -30.53 -2.59
CA ARG A 32 -3.46 -29.26 -2.91
C ARG A 32 -3.73 -28.95 -4.39
N ALA A 33 -4.38 -27.85 -4.67
CA ALA A 33 -4.57 -27.39 -6.05
C ALA A 33 -3.38 -26.48 -6.43
N ASP A 34 -2.43 -27.04 -7.18
CA ASP A 34 -1.27 -26.30 -7.71
C ASP A 34 -1.44 -26.03 -9.20
N LEU A 35 -1.37 -24.78 -9.61
CA LEU A 35 -1.34 -24.38 -10.99
C LEU A 35 -0.08 -23.57 -11.28
N LYS A 36 0.63 -23.93 -12.35
CA LYS A 36 1.84 -23.23 -12.79
C LYS A 36 1.74 -22.89 -14.27
N MET A 37 2.04 -21.62 -14.60
CA MET A 37 2.16 -21.17 -15.98
C MET A 37 3.48 -20.42 -16.14
N ASN A 38 4.24 -20.77 -17.18
CA ASN A 38 5.49 -20.11 -17.52
C ASN A 38 5.41 -19.61 -18.97
N GLY A 39 5.44 -18.30 -19.11
CA GLY A 39 5.30 -17.60 -20.39
C GLY A 39 3.87 -17.53 -20.90
N GLY A 40 3.66 -16.66 -21.88
CA GLY A 40 2.37 -16.49 -22.56
C GLY A 40 1.51 -15.35 -22.00
N SER A 41 0.21 -15.42 -22.28
CA SER A 41 -0.72 -14.36 -21.86
C SER A 41 -2.05 -14.92 -21.37
N ILE A 42 -2.66 -14.19 -20.45
CA ILE A 42 -4.01 -14.40 -19.95
C ILE A 42 -4.80 -13.13 -20.20
N THR A 43 -5.90 -13.21 -20.95
CA THR A 43 -6.79 -12.08 -21.23
C THR A 43 -8.22 -12.43 -20.90
N THR A 44 -8.89 -11.60 -20.10
CA THR A 44 -10.32 -11.74 -19.81
C THR A 44 -11.10 -10.54 -20.31
N ASN A 45 -12.20 -10.80 -21.02
CA ASN A 45 -13.08 -9.76 -21.57
C ASN A 45 -14.50 -9.79 -20.98
N GLY A 46 -14.81 -10.77 -20.15
CA GLY A 46 -16.11 -10.89 -19.50
C GLY A 46 -16.24 -10.02 -18.25
N ILE A 47 -17.44 -9.50 -17.98
CA ILE A 47 -17.75 -8.79 -16.72
C ILE A 47 -17.58 -9.77 -15.55
N ASN A 48 -17.00 -9.29 -14.42
CA ASN A 48 -16.71 -10.09 -13.23
C ASN A 48 -15.88 -11.35 -13.50
N SER A 49 -14.96 -11.28 -14.47
CA SER A 49 -14.08 -12.38 -14.85
C SER A 49 -12.68 -12.14 -14.30
N TYR A 50 -12.08 -13.15 -13.69
CA TYR A 50 -10.77 -13.03 -13.06
C TYR A 50 -9.67 -13.60 -13.96
N GLY A 51 -8.49 -12.98 -13.95
CA GLY A 51 -7.33 -13.52 -14.64
C GLY A 51 -6.80 -14.77 -13.93
N ALA A 52 -6.56 -14.68 -12.63
CA ALA A 52 -6.13 -15.78 -11.78
C ALA A 52 -6.97 -15.80 -10.50
N TYR A 53 -7.44 -16.96 -10.06
CA TYR A 53 -8.24 -17.11 -8.86
C TYR A 53 -7.76 -18.29 -8.02
N ALA A 54 -7.29 -18.01 -6.79
CA ALA A 54 -6.94 -19.02 -5.81
C ALA A 54 -8.00 -19.04 -4.68
N ASN A 55 -8.69 -20.17 -4.54
CA ASN A 55 -9.75 -20.35 -3.55
C ASN A 55 -9.45 -21.55 -2.67
N GLY A 56 -9.40 -21.34 -1.35
CA GLY A 56 -9.07 -22.35 -0.36
C GLY A 56 -7.63 -22.28 0.12
N LYS A 57 -7.38 -22.67 1.37
CA LYS A 57 -6.08 -22.51 2.06
C LYS A 57 -4.90 -23.19 1.39
N LYS A 58 -5.15 -24.21 0.57
CA LYS A 58 -4.12 -25.00 -0.13
C LYS A 58 -4.07 -24.71 -1.63
N ALA A 59 -4.93 -23.79 -2.13
CA ALA A 59 -4.89 -23.36 -3.50
C ALA A 59 -3.64 -22.48 -3.76
N TYR A 60 -2.86 -22.82 -4.77
CA TYR A 60 -1.64 -22.12 -5.14
C TYR A 60 -1.55 -21.91 -6.65
N ILE A 61 -1.29 -20.67 -7.05
CA ILE A 61 -1.04 -20.32 -8.45
C ILE A 61 0.33 -19.66 -8.57
N ASN A 62 1.12 -20.13 -9.52
CA ASN A 62 2.41 -19.52 -9.86
C ASN A 62 2.40 -19.13 -11.35
N LEU A 63 2.55 -17.84 -11.63
CA LEU A 63 2.65 -17.27 -12.97
C LEU A 63 4.04 -16.65 -13.13
N ASP A 64 4.78 -17.08 -14.15
CA ASP A 64 6.11 -16.55 -14.43
C ASP A 64 6.22 -16.20 -15.92
N TYR A 65 6.73 -15.02 -16.24
CA TYR A 65 6.79 -14.45 -17.59
C TYR A 65 5.42 -14.39 -18.31
N VAL A 66 4.37 -14.00 -17.57
CA VAL A 66 2.98 -13.93 -18.07
C VAL A 66 2.54 -12.47 -18.25
N ALA A 67 1.91 -12.17 -19.40
CA ALA A 67 1.16 -10.96 -19.58
C ALA A 67 -0.31 -11.21 -19.18
N LEU A 68 -0.79 -10.58 -18.10
CA LEU A 68 -2.14 -10.74 -17.59
C LEU A 68 -2.94 -9.46 -17.80
N GLU A 69 -4.08 -9.56 -18.51
CA GLU A 69 -4.95 -8.42 -18.80
C GLU A 69 -6.41 -8.75 -18.50
N THR A 70 -7.11 -7.85 -17.79
CA THR A 70 -8.56 -7.90 -17.61
C THR A 70 -9.19 -6.60 -18.09
N VAL A 71 -10.21 -6.70 -18.94
CA VAL A 71 -10.73 -5.54 -19.67
C VAL A 71 -12.05 -5.01 -19.12
N ALA A 72 -12.94 -5.90 -18.68
CA ALA A 72 -14.30 -5.53 -18.32
C ALA A 72 -14.47 -5.11 -16.86
N ASP A 73 -15.60 -4.48 -16.55
CA ASP A 73 -15.94 -4.04 -15.19
C ASP A 73 -16.04 -5.20 -14.21
N GLY A 74 -15.59 -4.97 -12.97
CA GLY A 74 -15.58 -5.97 -11.90
C GLY A 74 -14.59 -7.12 -12.11
N SER A 75 -13.69 -7.01 -13.10
CA SER A 75 -12.78 -8.08 -13.52
C SER A 75 -11.40 -7.88 -12.95
N TYR A 76 -11.10 -8.59 -11.88
CA TYR A 76 -9.79 -8.50 -11.19
C TYR A 76 -8.72 -9.30 -11.96
N ALA A 77 -7.52 -8.76 -12.06
CA ALA A 77 -6.43 -9.56 -12.59
C ALA A 77 -6.14 -10.76 -11.65
N VAL A 78 -6.15 -10.52 -10.34
CA VAL A 78 -5.87 -11.51 -9.31
C VAL A 78 -7.00 -11.51 -8.29
N ALA A 79 -7.54 -12.68 -7.99
CA ALA A 79 -8.50 -12.90 -6.91
C ALA A 79 -7.99 -13.98 -5.96
N ILE A 80 -7.98 -13.70 -4.66
CA ILE A 80 -7.52 -14.64 -3.62
C ILE A 80 -8.61 -14.78 -2.56
N ARG A 81 -8.96 -16.02 -2.25
CA ARG A 81 -9.84 -16.36 -1.13
C ARG A 81 -9.17 -17.45 -0.29
N GLN A 82 -8.40 -17.04 0.70
CA GLN A 82 -7.60 -17.91 1.57
C GLN A 82 -6.47 -18.70 0.87
N GLY A 83 -6.26 -18.54 -0.43
CA GLY A 83 -5.20 -19.19 -1.20
C GLY A 83 -3.98 -18.30 -1.37
N ASN A 84 -3.05 -18.75 -2.22
CA ASN A 84 -1.79 -18.06 -2.49
C ASN A 84 -1.57 -17.88 -3.99
N ILE A 85 -1.13 -16.70 -4.39
CA ILE A 85 -0.75 -16.41 -5.79
C ILE A 85 0.62 -15.76 -5.82
N ASP A 86 1.55 -16.36 -6.54
CA ASP A 86 2.87 -15.83 -6.87
C ASP A 86 2.90 -15.42 -8.34
N ILE A 87 3.29 -14.19 -8.62
CA ILE A 87 3.50 -13.69 -9.98
C ILE A 87 4.90 -13.10 -10.08
N LYS A 88 5.66 -13.55 -11.09
CA LYS A 88 7.05 -13.15 -11.29
C LYS A 88 7.31 -12.75 -12.73
N ASN A 89 8.26 -11.80 -12.91
CA ASN A 89 8.75 -11.39 -14.24
C ASN A 89 7.61 -11.10 -15.24
N SER A 90 6.54 -10.46 -14.78
CA SER A 90 5.27 -10.43 -15.48
C SER A 90 4.70 -9.00 -15.56
N SER A 91 3.74 -8.81 -16.45
CA SER A 91 2.96 -7.58 -16.53
C SER A 91 1.49 -7.84 -16.22
N ILE A 92 0.85 -6.90 -15.51
CA ILE A 92 -0.55 -6.99 -15.14
C ILE A 92 -1.24 -5.68 -15.51
N THR A 93 -2.38 -5.76 -16.20
CA THR A 93 -3.20 -4.59 -16.55
C THR A 93 -4.66 -4.86 -16.29
N THR A 94 -5.33 -3.96 -15.57
CA THR A 94 -6.80 -3.92 -15.45
C THR A 94 -7.33 -2.62 -16.04
N THR A 95 -8.38 -2.68 -16.85
CA THR A 95 -8.93 -1.51 -17.55
C THR A 95 -10.39 -1.20 -17.21
N GLY A 96 -11.10 -2.12 -16.56
CA GLY A 96 -12.49 -1.92 -16.14
C GLY A 96 -12.64 -1.09 -14.88
N THR A 97 -13.83 -0.58 -14.61
CA THR A 97 -14.22 -0.02 -13.33
C THR A 97 -14.49 -1.13 -12.31
N LYS A 98 -14.30 -0.87 -11.02
CA LYS A 98 -14.39 -1.88 -9.94
C LYS A 98 -13.51 -3.11 -10.22
N ALA A 99 -12.36 -2.88 -10.85
CA ALA A 99 -11.44 -3.89 -11.34
C ALA A 99 -10.02 -3.63 -10.80
N PRO A 100 -9.77 -3.80 -9.47
CA PRO A 100 -8.43 -3.67 -8.91
C PRO A 100 -7.48 -4.70 -9.54
N ILE A 101 -6.19 -4.44 -9.45
CA ILE A 101 -5.15 -5.40 -9.83
C ILE A 101 -5.34 -6.70 -9.06
N ALA A 102 -5.45 -6.60 -7.73
CA ALA A 102 -5.68 -7.75 -6.86
C ALA A 102 -6.82 -7.49 -5.88
N LYS A 103 -7.68 -8.50 -5.70
CA LYS A 103 -8.69 -8.55 -4.65
C LYS A 103 -8.44 -9.74 -3.74
N ILE A 104 -8.28 -9.49 -2.43
CA ILE A 104 -8.09 -10.53 -1.41
C ILE A 104 -9.32 -10.57 -0.52
N TYR A 105 -9.94 -11.75 -0.43
CA TYR A 105 -11.13 -11.99 0.38
C TYR A 105 -10.82 -12.93 1.54
N ASN A 106 -11.09 -12.50 2.78
CA ASN A 106 -10.94 -13.35 3.96
C ASN A 106 -9.54 -13.97 4.14
N GLY A 107 -8.49 -13.21 3.76
CA GLY A 107 -7.11 -13.62 3.92
C GLY A 107 -6.50 -14.33 2.70
N GLY A 108 -5.23 -14.71 2.84
CA GLY A 108 -4.41 -15.34 1.80
C GLY A 108 -3.12 -14.56 1.52
N GLU A 109 -2.33 -15.06 0.59
CA GLU A 109 -1.00 -14.50 0.32
C GLU A 109 -0.85 -14.10 -1.15
N LEU A 110 -0.33 -12.89 -1.38
CA LEU A 110 0.02 -12.34 -2.68
C LEU A 110 1.51 -12.03 -2.73
N PHE A 111 2.20 -12.61 -3.69
CA PHE A 111 3.60 -12.32 -3.93
C PHE A 111 3.83 -11.85 -5.36
N PHE A 112 4.35 -10.64 -5.51
CA PHE A 112 4.83 -10.09 -6.77
C PHE A 112 6.34 -9.91 -6.73
N SER A 113 7.05 -10.35 -7.77
CA SER A 113 8.48 -10.14 -7.91
C SER A 113 8.84 -9.78 -9.34
N ASN A 114 9.46 -8.63 -9.54
CA ASN A 114 9.78 -8.09 -10.85
C ASN A 114 8.51 -7.98 -11.73
N VAL A 115 7.50 -7.27 -11.21
CA VAL A 115 6.18 -7.11 -11.84
C VAL A 115 5.89 -5.64 -12.10
N THR A 116 5.41 -5.34 -13.30
CA THR A 116 4.77 -4.06 -13.60
C THR A 116 3.25 -4.25 -13.58
N ALA A 117 2.54 -3.55 -12.69
CA ALA A 117 1.12 -3.71 -12.45
C ALA A 117 0.38 -2.37 -12.56
N VAL A 118 -0.63 -2.31 -13.44
CA VAL A 118 -1.38 -1.09 -13.73
C VAL A 118 -2.88 -1.32 -13.61
N SER A 119 -3.55 -0.56 -12.74
CA SER A 119 -5.01 -0.40 -12.75
C SER A 119 -5.39 0.93 -13.36
N LYS A 120 -6.05 0.92 -14.51
CA LYS A 120 -6.37 2.15 -15.25
C LYS A 120 -7.57 2.93 -14.72
N GLN A 121 -8.47 2.28 -13.97
CA GLN A 121 -9.70 2.91 -13.49
C GLN A 121 -10.04 2.60 -12.03
N ASP A 122 -9.25 1.77 -11.34
CA ASP A 122 -9.56 1.35 -9.97
C ASP A 122 -8.30 1.30 -9.08
N LYS A 123 -8.43 0.68 -7.93
CA LYS A 123 -7.40 0.48 -6.90
C LYS A 123 -6.30 -0.46 -7.37
N GLY A 124 -5.17 -0.41 -6.70
CA GLY A 124 -4.12 -1.40 -6.85
C GLY A 124 -4.51 -2.74 -6.19
N ILE A 125 -4.38 -2.81 -4.90
CA ILE A 125 -4.68 -4.01 -4.10
C ILE A 125 -5.81 -3.66 -3.13
N SER A 126 -6.90 -4.41 -3.20
CA SER A 126 -8.06 -4.27 -2.32
C SER A 126 -8.20 -5.50 -1.45
N ILE A 127 -8.16 -5.30 -0.13
CA ILE A 127 -8.24 -6.36 0.86
C ILE A 127 -9.52 -6.14 1.66
N ASP A 128 -10.38 -7.16 1.69
CA ASP A 128 -11.66 -7.09 2.39
C ASP A 128 -11.94 -8.42 3.08
N ALA A 129 -12.42 -8.37 4.31
CA ALA A 129 -12.78 -9.55 5.04
C ALA A 129 -14.17 -9.41 5.65
N SER A 130 -14.93 -10.49 5.61
CA SER A 130 -16.18 -10.61 6.38
C SER A 130 -15.91 -10.91 7.86
N ASN A 131 -14.70 -11.40 8.17
CA ASN A 131 -14.26 -11.75 9.52
C ASN A 131 -12.94 -11.03 9.85
N ILE A 132 -12.88 -10.37 11.00
CA ILE A 132 -11.70 -9.65 11.49
C ILE A 132 -10.50 -10.58 11.78
N ASP A 133 -10.74 -11.86 12.02
CA ASP A 133 -9.68 -12.85 12.29
C ASP A 133 -8.93 -13.31 11.02
N SER A 134 -9.34 -12.84 9.85
CA SER A 134 -8.64 -13.18 8.61
C SER A 134 -7.32 -12.44 8.51
N GLN A 135 -6.29 -13.10 7.96
CA GLN A 135 -4.97 -12.54 7.73
C GLN A 135 -4.65 -12.51 6.23
N ALA A 136 -4.14 -11.39 5.77
CA ALA A 136 -3.62 -11.23 4.43
C ALA A 136 -2.12 -10.91 4.49
N LYS A 137 -1.33 -11.52 3.61
CA LYS A 137 0.09 -11.20 3.45
C LYS A 137 0.38 -10.79 2.02
N ILE A 138 1.06 -9.68 1.85
CA ILE A 138 1.40 -9.13 0.55
C ILE A 138 2.90 -8.84 0.53
N ALA A 139 3.60 -9.37 -0.45
CA ALA A 139 5.00 -9.05 -0.68
C ALA A 139 5.21 -8.56 -2.11
N LEU A 140 5.77 -7.36 -2.22
CA LEU A 140 6.07 -6.66 -3.46
C LEU A 140 7.58 -6.44 -3.54
N LEU A 141 8.27 -7.19 -4.40
CA LEU A 141 9.72 -7.14 -4.58
C LEU A 141 10.06 -6.66 -6.00
N SER A 142 10.72 -5.54 -6.12
CA SER A 142 11.04 -4.93 -7.43
C SER A 142 9.77 -4.73 -8.28
N VAL A 143 8.72 -4.15 -7.68
CA VAL A 143 7.40 -3.98 -8.29
C VAL A 143 7.17 -2.52 -8.63
N GLU A 144 6.73 -2.24 -9.84
CA GLU A 144 6.13 -0.98 -10.22
C GLU A 144 4.61 -1.13 -10.22
N LEU A 145 3.93 -0.57 -9.23
CA LEU A 145 2.47 -0.60 -9.11
C LEU A 145 1.91 0.79 -9.28
N SER A 146 1.06 0.96 -10.27
CA SER A 146 0.28 2.18 -10.47
C SER A 146 -1.22 1.87 -10.50
N SER A 147 -2.01 2.74 -9.89
CA SER A 147 -3.47 2.62 -9.79
C SER A 147 -4.14 3.97 -10.03
N ALA A 148 -5.32 3.96 -10.60
CA ALA A 148 -6.09 5.21 -10.77
C ALA A 148 -6.64 5.73 -9.43
N LEU A 149 -6.97 4.83 -8.52
CA LEU A 149 -7.44 5.12 -7.16
C LEU A 149 -6.38 4.69 -6.12
N ASP A 150 -6.81 4.38 -4.90
CA ASP A 150 -5.93 3.96 -3.80
C ASP A 150 -5.01 2.81 -4.20
N SER A 151 -3.72 2.88 -3.84
CA SER A 151 -2.83 1.75 -4.16
C SER A 151 -3.09 0.54 -3.28
N ILE A 152 -3.36 0.74 -1.99
CA ILE A 152 -3.67 -0.32 -1.02
C ILE A 152 -4.90 0.10 -0.22
N ASP A 153 -5.96 -0.68 -0.30
CA ASP A 153 -7.21 -0.45 0.40
C ASP A 153 -7.52 -1.63 1.32
N VAL A 154 -7.67 -1.39 2.62
CA VAL A 154 -7.82 -2.42 3.64
C VAL A 154 -9.10 -2.22 4.45
N ASN A 155 -9.88 -3.29 4.58
CA ASN A 155 -11.09 -3.30 5.38
C ASN A 155 -11.20 -4.60 6.19
N LYS A 156 -11.34 -4.48 7.51
CA LYS A 156 -11.63 -5.56 8.47
C LYS A 156 -10.71 -6.79 8.40
N THR A 157 -9.41 -6.58 8.22
CA THR A 157 -8.47 -7.71 8.19
C THR A 157 -7.14 -7.33 8.83
N THR A 158 -6.45 -8.30 9.42
CA THR A 158 -5.02 -8.13 9.75
C THR A 158 -4.22 -8.31 8.47
N THR A 159 -3.49 -7.30 8.09
CA THR A 159 -2.76 -7.28 6.81
C THR A 159 -1.29 -6.91 7.03
N ASP A 160 -0.40 -7.77 6.57
CA ASP A 160 1.04 -7.51 6.53
C ASP A 160 1.46 -7.24 5.08
N VAL A 161 2.09 -6.08 4.84
CA VAL A 161 2.58 -5.66 3.53
C VAL A 161 4.08 -5.43 3.59
N SER A 162 4.82 -6.07 2.71
CA SER A 162 6.26 -5.84 2.50
C SER A 162 6.48 -5.22 1.12
N ILE A 163 7.13 -4.06 1.05
CA ILE A 163 7.44 -3.32 -0.18
C ILE A 163 8.95 -3.14 -0.22
N LEU A 164 9.62 -3.90 -1.07
CA LEU A 164 11.07 -4.13 -0.98
C LEU A 164 11.76 -3.95 -2.34
N ASN A 165 13.08 -3.77 -2.28
CA ASN A 165 13.97 -3.88 -3.43
C ASN A 165 13.60 -2.95 -4.59
N ARG A 166 13.63 -1.66 -4.36
CA ARG A 166 13.34 -0.61 -5.36
C ARG A 166 11.93 -0.66 -5.96
N SER A 167 10.98 -1.16 -5.18
CA SER A 167 9.58 -1.07 -5.57
C SER A 167 9.10 0.38 -5.59
N ILE A 168 8.21 0.70 -6.55
CA ILE A 168 7.62 2.02 -6.70
C ILE A 168 6.10 1.87 -6.68
N ILE A 169 5.45 2.53 -5.72
CA ILE A 169 3.99 2.49 -5.57
C ILE A 169 3.42 3.88 -5.81
N THR A 170 2.51 4.00 -6.78
CA THR A 170 1.97 5.29 -7.21
C THR A 170 0.47 5.25 -7.44
N PRO A 171 -0.34 5.85 -6.54
CA PRO A 171 -1.77 6.06 -6.74
C PRO A 171 -2.03 7.29 -7.61
N GLY A 172 -3.08 7.24 -8.45
CA GLY A 172 -3.53 8.36 -9.26
C GLY A 172 -4.33 9.40 -8.47
N ASN A 173 -5.04 8.97 -7.43
CA ASN A 173 -5.82 9.85 -6.55
C ASN A 173 -5.02 10.38 -5.33
N ASN A 174 -3.71 10.20 -5.32
CA ASN A 174 -2.81 10.58 -4.23
C ASN A 174 -2.99 9.80 -2.90
N VAL A 175 -3.76 8.71 -2.87
CA VAL A 175 -3.94 7.87 -1.66
C VAL A 175 -3.15 6.57 -1.81
N LEU A 176 -1.99 6.52 -1.13
CA LEU A 176 -1.15 5.32 -1.06
C LEU A 176 -1.87 4.19 -0.32
N VAL A 177 -2.42 4.51 0.85
CA VAL A 177 -3.10 3.57 1.74
C VAL A 177 -4.41 4.16 2.21
N ASN A 178 -5.48 3.38 2.13
CA ASN A 178 -6.77 3.66 2.74
C ASN A 178 -7.13 2.51 3.69
N ASN A 179 -7.03 2.74 5.01
CA ASN A 179 -7.40 1.75 6.01
C ASN A 179 -8.73 2.14 6.65
N THR A 180 -9.76 1.36 6.37
CA THR A 180 -11.13 1.61 6.84
C THR A 180 -11.56 0.72 8.01
N GLY A 181 -10.67 -0.14 8.53
CA GLY A 181 -11.03 -0.95 9.69
C GLY A 181 -10.15 -2.16 9.99
N GLY A 182 -8.98 -2.26 9.39
CA GLY A 182 -8.05 -3.37 9.63
C GLY A 182 -6.86 -3.02 10.51
N ASP A 183 -6.11 -4.03 10.91
CA ASP A 183 -4.78 -3.88 11.51
C ASP A 183 -3.74 -4.05 10.41
N LEU A 184 -3.21 -2.94 9.93
CA LEU A 184 -2.30 -2.90 8.79
C LEU A 184 -0.85 -2.65 9.24
N ASN A 185 0.05 -3.57 8.91
CA ASN A 185 1.47 -3.44 9.11
C ASN A 185 2.17 -3.32 7.76
N ILE A 186 2.88 -2.23 7.52
CA ILE A 186 3.65 -2.00 6.31
C ILE A 186 5.12 -1.89 6.66
N ILE A 187 5.94 -2.70 6.01
CA ILE A 187 7.41 -2.59 6.03
C ILE A 187 7.84 -2.20 4.62
N SER A 188 8.57 -1.10 4.50
CA SER A 188 9.15 -0.68 3.24
C SER A 188 10.66 -0.50 3.37
N SER A 189 11.41 -1.09 2.44
CA SER A 189 12.86 -1.05 2.39
C SER A 189 13.33 -0.79 0.97
N ASP A 190 14.27 0.14 0.80
CA ASP A 190 14.85 0.51 -0.50
C ASP A 190 13.78 0.75 -1.59
N SER A 191 12.76 1.55 -1.29
CA SER A 191 11.59 1.69 -2.18
C SER A 191 11.04 3.13 -2.19
N ILE A 192 10.17 3.42 -3.14
CA ILE A 192 9.51 4.72 -3.27
C ILE A 192 8.01 4.56 -3.08
N LEU A 193 7.48 5.24 -2.08
CA LEU A 193 6.07 5.29 -1.75
C LEU A 193 5.53 6.67 -2.10
N ASN A 194 4.58 6.77 -3.03
CA ASN A 194 3.95 8.03 -3.39
C ASN A 194 2.52 8.07 -2.85
N GLY A 195 2.13 9.17 -2.23
CA GLY A 195 0.75 9.39 -1.77
C GLY A 195 0.60 9.45 -0.25
N ALA A 196 -0.63 9.67 0.17
CA ALA A 196 -1.02 9.81 1.56
C ALA A 196 -1.48 8.49 2.18
N THR A 197 -1.43 8.41 3.50
CA THR A 197 -2.08 7.34 4.27
C THR A 197 -3.34 7.88 4.93
N LYS A 198 -4.47 7.21 4.70
CA LYS A 198 -5.75 7.53 5.33
C LYS A 198 -6.11 6.42 6.32
N LEU A 199 -6.41 6.79 7.55
CA LEU A 199 -6.80 5.88 8.63
C LEU A 199 -8.16 6.32 9.16
N VAL A 200 -9.20 5.57 8.79
CA VAL A 200 -10.59 5.80 9.26
C VAL A 200 -10.82 5.08 10.58
N SER A 201 -10.44 3.81 10.66
CA SER A 201 -10.49 3.00 11.88
C SER A 201 -9.46 1.85 11.81
N GLY A 202 -9.26 1.14 12.93
CA GLY A 202 -8.20 0.15 13.04
C GLY A 202 -6.83 0.76 13.33
N THR A 203 -5.77 0.06 12.96
CA THR A 203 -4.38 0.52 13.15
C THR A 203 -3.60 0.49 11.85
N THR A 204 -2.68 1.44 11.67
CA THR A 204 -1.71 1.45 10.57
C THR A 204 -0.32 1.68 11.15
N THR A 205 0.51 0.65 11.11
CA THR A 205 1.93 0.73 11.47
C THR A 205 2.76 0.81 10.20
N LEU A 206 3.58 1.85 10.07
CA LEU A 206 4.47 2.04 8.93
C LEU A 206 5.92 2.03 9.38
N LYS A 207 6.73 1.13 8.82
CA LYS A 207 8.16 1.05 9.06
C LYS A 207 8.91 1.28 7.75
N LEU A 208 9.69 2.36 7.71
CA LEU A 208 10.55 2.74 6.59
C LEU A 208 12.00 2.44 6.94
N SER A 209 12.74 1.82 6.03
CA SER A 209 14.14 1.46 6.20
C SER A 209 14.92 1.53 4.89
N GLU A 210 16.25 1.52 4.99
CA GLU A 210 17.17 1.31 3.88
C GLU A 210 16.92 2.23 2.68
N ASN A 211 16.97 3.56 2.90
CA ASN A 211 16.76 4.57 1.86
C ASN A 211 15.33 4.60 1.25
N THR A 212 14.34 4.06 1.92
CA THR A 212 12.95 4.25 1.48
C THR A 212 12.59 5.74 1.45
N ILE A 213 11.90 6.16 0.40
CA ILE A 213 11.40 7.52 0.24
C ILE A 213 9.89 7.49 0.27
N TRP A 214 9.29 8.17 1.25
CA TRP A 214 7.84 8.39 1.27
C TRP A 214 7.52 9.82 0.85
N ASN A 215 7.04 9.98 -0.38
CA ASN A 215 6.58 11.25 -0.93
C ASN A 215 5.11 11.47 -0.57
N MET A 216 4.85 12.23 0.49
CA MET A 216 3.49 12.58 0.90
C MET A 216 2.86 13.58 -0.06
N LYS A 217 1.69 13.23 -0.62
CA LYS A 217 0.96 14.11 -1.55
C LYS A 217 -0.26 14.79 -0.93
N ASP A 218 -0.68 14.38 0.25
CA ASP A 218 -1.80 14.93 1.01
C ASP A 218 -1.63 14.64 2.50
N ASP A 219 -2.49 15.19 3.37
CA ASP A 219 -2.50 14.91 4.80
C ASP A 219 -2.56 13.41 5.06
N SER A 220 -1.74 12.95 6.00
CA SER A 220 -1.55 11.55 6.30
C SER A 220 -1.72 11.24 7.77
N VAL A 221 -2.32 10.08 8.06
CA VAL A 221 -2.49 9.58 9.42
C VAL A 221 -2.00 8.14 9.49
N VAL A 222 -1.15 7.85 10.48
CA VAL A 222 -0.70 6.51 10.85
C VAL A 222 -0.83 6.30 12.36
N THR A 223 -0.89 5.06 12.82
CA THR A 223 -0.89 4.77 14.26
C THR A 223 0.53 4.81 14.81
N HIS A 224 1.46 4.09 14.19
CA HIS A 224 2.87 4.07 14.58
C HIS A 224 3.76 4.27 13.37
N LEU A 225 4.85 5.00 13.55
CA LEU A 225 5.79 5.31 12.48
C LEU A 225 7.22 5.06 12.92
N THR A 226 7.96 4.28 12.13
CA THR A 226 9.41 4.14 12.25
C THR A 226 10.06 4.68 10.98
N ASN A 227 11.04 5.55 11.14
CA ASN A 227 11.83 6.14 10.05
C ASN A 227 13.32 5.84 10.29
N SER A 228 13.79 4.74 9.70
CA SER A 228 15.17 4.28 9.84
C SER A 228 15.93 4.46 8.53
N ASP A 229 17.00 5.27 8.52
CA ASP A 229 17.82 5.53 7.33
C ASP A 229 16.96 5.84 6.07
N SER A 230 15.87 6.59 6.23
CA SER A 230 14.85 6.78 5.21
C SER A 230 14.37 8.23 5.19
N ILE A 231 13.66 8.61 4.15
CA ILE A 231 13.21 9.99 3.93
C ILE A 231 11.68 10.06 3.94
N ILE A 232 11.13 10.85 4.83
CA ILE A 232 9.74 11.28 4.80
C ILE A 232 9.69 12.68 4.17
N ASN A 233 9.07 12.78 3.00
CA ASN A 233 9.10 13.98 2.19
C ASN A 233 7.71 14.64 2.18
N LEU A 234 7.40 15.47 3.19
CA LEU A 234 6.22 16.34 3.17
C LEU A 234 6.41 17.45 2.14
N SER A 235 7.67 17.84 1.91
CA SER A 235 8.05 18.86 0.94
C SER A 235 7.91 18.42 -0.53
N TYR A 236 7.33 17.23 -0.80
CA TYR A 236 7.14 16.75 -2.17
C TYR A 236 6.37 17.80 -3.00
N ASP A 237 7.03 18.24 -4.06
CA ASP A 237 6.55 19.29 -4.92
C ASP A 237 5.89 18.66 -6.15
N ASP A 238 4.61 18.93 -6.32
CA ASP A 238 3.81 18.50 -7.49
C ASP A 238 3.72 19.60 -8.57
N GLY A 239 4.54 20.66 -8.43
CA GLY A 239 4.54 21.82 -9.33
C GLY A 239 3.46 22.85 -9.01
N GLN A 240 2.69 22.66 -7.92
CA GLN A 240 1.68 23.62 -7.48
C GLN A 240 2.29 24.69 -6.58
N THR A 241 1.68 25.89 -6.60
CA THR A 241 2.05 26.94 -5.65
C THR A 241 1.73 26.49 -4.22
N PHE A 242 2.71 26.60 -3.32
CA PHE A 242 2.54 26.24 -1.93
C PHE A 242 1.65 27.28 -1.20
N THR A 243 0.39 26.95 -1.03
CA THR A 243 -0.59 27.82 -0.34
C THR A 243 -1.01 27.25 1.01
N GLN A 244 -0.87 25.94 1.20
CA GLN A 244 -1.23 25.23 2.42
C GLN A 244 -0.24 24.09 2.64
N GLY A 245 0.22 23.89 3.88
CA GLY A 245 1.05 22.77 4.25
C GLY A 245 0.27 21.48 4.42
N LYS A 246 0.97 20.37 4.34
CA LYS A 246 0.47 19.02 4.64
C LYS A 246 0.78 18.66 6.09
N THR A 247 -0.10 17.88 6.69
CA THR A 247 0.09 17.38 8.06
C THR A 247 0.28 15.87 8.06
N LEU A 248 1.36 15.41 8.69
CA LEU A 248 1.55 14.01 9.07
C LEU A 248 1.18 13.85 10.54
N THR A 249 0.14 13.07 10.82
CA THR A 249 -0.28 12.75 12.19
C THR A 249 0.10 11.31 12.53
N VAL A 250 0.89 11.14 13.57
CA VAL A 250 1.23 9.86 14.18
C VAL A 250 0.44 9.75 15.49
N LYS A 251 -0.63 8.95 15.52
CA LYS A 251 -1.52 8.82 16.69
C LYS A 251 -0.87 8.16 17.91
N GLY A 252 0.16 7.38 17.70
CA GLY A 252 0.97 6.75 18.75
C GLY A 252 2.41 7.20 18.65
N ASN A 253 3.34 6.27 18.73
CA ASN A 253 4.75 6.59 18.83
C ASN A 253 5.44 6.76 17.48
N TYR A 254 6.39 7.70 17.47
CA TYR A 254 7.35 7.91 16.38
C TYR A 254 8.73 7.44 16.80
N VAL A 255 9.39 6.64 15.96
CA VAL A 255 10.78 6.22 16.16
C VAL A 255 11.62 6.76 15.01
N GLY A 256 12.52 7.69 15.30
CA GLY A 256 13.55 8.15 14.38
C GLY A 256 14.83 7.35 14.61
N ASN A 257 15.38 6.76 13.57
CA ASN A 257 16.67 6.09 13.63
C ASN A 257 17.48 6.52 12.41
N ASN A 258 18.20 7.65 12.55
CA ASN A 258 18.90 8.30 11.46
C ASN A 258 17.96 8.64 10.26
N GLY A 259 16.70 8.94 10.55
CA GLY A 259 15.72 9.31 9.56
C GLY A 259 15.86 10.75 9.09
N GLN A 260 15.27 11.07 7.95
CA GLN A 260 15.17 12.42 7.43
C GLN A 260 13.70 12.82 7.27
N LEU A 261 13.39 14.07 7.63
CA LEU A 261 12.08 14.68 7.47
C LEU A 261 12.22 15.99 6.67
N ASN A 262 11.61 16.06 5.50
CA ASN A 262 11.62 17.26 4.68
C ASN A 262 10.29 18.02 4.81
N ILE A 263 10.35 19.27 5.21
CA ILE A 263 9.22 20.17 5.49
C ILE A 263 9.35 21.43 4.63
N ARG A 264 8.23 21.92 4.08
CA ARG A 264 8.16 23.27 3.48
C ARG A 264 7.50 24.22 4.46
N THR A 265 7.99 25.45 4.49
CA THR A 265 7.37 26.54 5.23
C THR A 265 7.51 27.86 4.50
N VAL A 266 6.49 28.70 4.55
CA VAL A 266 6.59 30.09 4.14
C VAL A 266 7.27 30.87 5.26
N LEU A 267 8.34 31.59 4.95
CA LEU A 267 9.02 32.44 5.94
C LEU A 267 8.24 33.74 6.13
N GLY A 268 7.35 33.74 7.12
CA GLY A 268 6.49 34.87 7.49
C GLY A 268 6.35 34.95 9.02
N ASP A 269 5.17 35.26 9.52
CA ASP A 269 4.86 35.28 10.95
C ASP A 269 4.50 33.89 11.52
N ASP A 270 4.07 33.82 12.78
CA ASP A 270 3.70 32.58 13.48
C ASP A 270 2.59 31.78 12.79
N LYS A 271 1.81 32.38 11.91
CA LYS A 271 0.69 31.77 11.19
C LYS A 271 1.03 31.37 9.76
N SER A 272 2.29 31.42 9.41
CA SER A 272 2.75 31.06 8.05
C SER A 272 2.36 29.65 7.67
N ALA A 273 1.98 29.47 6.40
CA ALA A 273 1.70 28.14 5.86
C ALA A 273 2.94 27.25 5.98
N THR A 274 2.77 26.06 6.55
CA THR A 274 3.86 25.11 6.78
C THR A 274 3.37 23.67 6.75
N ASP A 275 4.21 22.76 6.25
CA ASP A 275 4.03 21.34 6.48
C ASP A 275 4.29 21.04 7.96
N ARG A 276 3.61 20.05 8.54
CA ARG A 276 3.67 19.75 9.98
C ARG A 276 3.78 18.25 10.26
N LEU A 277 4.52 17.91 11.30
CA LEU A 277 4.47 16.62 11.96
C LEU A 277 3.80 16.76 13.32
N ILE A 278 2.77 15.96 13.59
CA ILE A 278 2.13 15.87 14.90
C ILE A 278 2.29 14.44 15.39
N VAL A 279 2.92 14.27 16.54
CA VAL A 279 3.06 12.99 17.26
C VAL A 279 2.21 13.06 18.52
N GLU A 280 1.13 12.26 18.56
CA GLU A 280 0.24 12.22 19.73
C GLU A 280 0.84 11.41 20.90
N GLY A 281 1.70 10.43 20.60
CA GLY A 281 2.45 9.64 21.56
C GLY A 281 3.89 10.11 21.77
N ASN A 282 4.75 9.19 22.16
CA ASN A 282 6.15 9.44 22.48
C ASN A 282 7.05 9.43 21.25
N THR A 283 8.22 10.07 21.36
CA THR A 283 9.27 9.99 20.34
C THR A 283 10.54 9.34 20.92
N SER A 284 11.28 8.66 20.05
CA SER A 284 12.58 8.10 20.39
C SER A 284 13.55 8.13 19.21
N GLY A 285 14.84 8.04 19.51
CA GLY A 285 15.90 8.11 18.51
C GLY A 285 16.08 9.51 17.94
N SER A 286 16.58 9.64 16.72
CA SER A 286 16.85 10.95 16.10
C SER A 286 16.46 11.01 14.64
N THR A 287 15.95 12.18 14.21
CA THR A 287 15.58 12.50 12.84
C THR A 287 16.13 13.86 12.45
N THR A 288 16.81 13.93 11.30
CA THR A 288 17.27 15.21 10.75
C THR A 288 16.13 15.89 10.01
N VAL A 289 15.86 17.16 10.35
CA VAL A 289 14.77 17.94 9.74
C VAL A 289 15.36 18.95 8.76
N TYR A 290 14.94 18.85 7.50
CA TYR A 290 15.29 19.82 6.46
C TYR A 290 14.09 20.71 6.15
N VAL A 291 14.27 22.01 6.40
CA VAL A 291 13.23 23.02 6.15
C VAL A 291 13.52 23.75 4.85
N LYS A 292 12.61 23.60 3.87
CA LYS A 292 12.68 24.31 2.59
C LYS A 292 11.80 25.56 2.65
N ASN A 293 12.37 26.74 2.36
CA ASN A 293 11.58 27.94 2.19
C ASN A 293 10.65 27.80 0.95
N ALA A 294 9.35 27.90 1.18
CA ALA A 294 8.30 27.86 0.15
C ALA A 294 7.81 29.25 -0.26
N GLY A 295 8.46 30.30 0.23
CA GLY A 295 8.14 31.70 -0.04
C GLY A 295 8.30 32.57 1.21
N GLY A 296 8.02 33.85 1.06
CA GLY A 296 8.16 34.82 2.15
C GLY A 296 9.59 35.35 2.30
N SER A 297 9.72 36.52 2.90
CA SER A 297 10.99 37.26 3.12
C SER A 297 11.35 37.39 4.60
N GLY A 298 10.63 36.70 5.46
CA GLY A 298 10.72 36.81 6.93
C GLY A 298 9.80 37.87 7.48
N ALA A 299 9.22 37.60 8.66
CA ALA A 299 8.50 38.56 9.48
C ALA A 299 8.81 38.29 10.95
N ALA A 300 8.45 39.26 11.82
CA ALA A 300 8.61 39.06 13.26
C ALA A 300 7.64 37.98 13.75
N THR A 301 8.16 37.02 14.51
CA THR A 301 7.37 36.00 15.21
C THR A 301 7.40 36.25 16.72
N LEU A 302 6.37 35.81 17.42
CA LEU A 302 6.31 35.80 18.88
C LEU A 302 6.74 34.44 19.43
N ASN A 303 6.21 33.35 18.85
CA ASN A 303 6.47 31.98 19.29
C ASN A 303 7.23 31.16 18.25
N GLY A 304 7.38 31.69 17.02
CA GLY A 304 7.94 30.96 15.90
C GLY A 304 6.90 30.19 15.08
N ILE A 305 7.33 29.65 13.94
CA ILE A 305 6.49 28.80 13.10
C ILE A 305 6.59 27.37 13.62
N GLU A 306 5.49 26.80 14.10
CA GLU A 306 5.47 25.46 14.64
C GLU A 306 5.50 24.42 13.52
N LEU A 307 6.56 23.62 13.45
CA LEU A 307 6.78 22.57 12.44
C LEU A 307 6.49 21.17 12.98
N ILE A 308 6.78 20.94 14.26
CA ILE A 308 6.67 19.63 14.91
C ILE A 308 6.05 19.80 16.28
N THR A 309 5.01 19.03 16.56
CA THR A 309 4.35 18.95 17.86
C THR A 309 4.46 17.53 18.38
N VAL A 310 4.90 17.36 19.62
CA VAL A 310 4.92 16.07 20.33
C VAL A 310 4.09 16.21 21.59
N ASN A 311 3.04 15.39 21.72
CA ASN A 311 2.10 15.42 22.85
C ASN A 311 2.39 14.35 23.90
N GLY A 312 3.29 13.39 23.62
CA GLY A 312 3.67 12.36 24.57
C GLY A 312 4.62 12.88 25.65
N ASP A 313 4.67 12.17 26.76
CA ASP A 313 5.48 12.53 27.94
C ASP A 313 6.99 12.32 27.74
N GLU A 314 7.37 11.49 26.76
CA GLU A 314 8.74 11.14 26.45
C GLU A 314 9.14 11.63 25.06
N SER A 315 9.98 12.63 25.01
CA SER A 315 10.60 13.15 23.78
C SER A 315 12.02 13.59 24.09
N PRO A 316 13.06 12.85 23.63
CA PRO A 316 14.44 13.29 23.77
C PRO A 316 14.65 14.64 23.09
N ALA A 317 15.50 15.49 23.69
CA ALA A 317 15.77 16.84 23.19
C ALA A 317 16.39 16.84 21.78
N ASP A 318 17.02 15.75 21.38
CA ASP A 318 17.63 15.52 20.07
C ASP A 318 16.81 14.63 19.13
N ALA A 319 15.54 14.36 19.45
CA ALA A 319 14.65 13.57 18.61
C ALA A 319 14.49 14.17 17.20
N PHE A 320 14.52 15.49 17.12
CA PHE A 320 14.48 16.26 15.86
C PHE A 320 15.57 17.33 15.86
N ARG A 321 16.41 17.33 14.83
CA ARG A 321 17.58 18.23 14.72
C ARG A 321 17.86 18.66 13.28
#